data_3448b6fa54a196124dbb229caa906816
#
_entry.id   3448b6fa54a196124dbb229caa906816
#
_cell.length_a   1.000
_cell.length_b   1.000
_cell.length_c   1.000
_cell.angle_alpha   90.00
_cell.angle_beta   90.00
_cell.angle_gamma   90.00
#
_symmetry.space_group_name_H-M   'P 1'
#
loop_
_entity.id
_entity.type
_entity.pdbx_description
1 polymer ?
#
loop_
_entity_poly.entity_id
_entity_poly.type
_entity_poly.pdbx_seq_one_letter_code
_entity_poly.pdbx_strand_id
1 'polypeptide(L)'
;TQVYAFTRFKYIIDFSGFSQLDKMNLDDIEFQCNGIASGIMLAPSGLIFQIRDCFISQPKDRGITSIGTGCQGMLVDRCQFLSNEGQVRAQDRTSIAFNTNGNDVKIRENRATQFRHFAVLGGSGNLIIGNHWFQGDSETQGLRLAGIVLAQTNVRTTVVGNYIDNSSIGWTNEYEAAPDFLNQFSFGGLTVTGNHFMAIDVAPSFKWLLIKPYGAGHFVQGLNVSGNVFRCTNGSVDRVEGVDTSFAPLDNGRMRNVVFQGNGFNGVTQPSENPTLFEVNQATAAATWTALPGAVLPF
;
A
#
# COMPACT_ATOMS: atom_id res chain seq x y z
N THR A 1 8.34 26.22 -12.24
CA THR A 1 9.79 26.31 -11.90
C THR A 1 10.45 24.95 -12.06
N GLN A 2 11.63 24.88 -12.65
CA GLN A 2 12.39 23.64 -12.82
C GLN A 2 13.64 23.67 -11.94
N VAL A 3 13.90 22.58 -11.25
CA VAL A 3 15.08 22.39 -10.39
C VAL A 3 15.80 21.10 -10.79
N TYR A 4 17.09 21.20 -11.09
CA TYR A 4 17.89 20.10 -11.61
C TYR A 4 18.98 19.67 -10.64
N ALA A 5 19.23 18.36 -10.56
CA ALA A 5 20.43 17.82 -9.93
C ALA A 5 21.55 17.64 -10.96
N PHE A 6 22.64 18.36 -10.81
CA PHE A 6 23.84 18.23 -11.65
C PHE A 6 24.99 17.52 -10.95
N THR A 7 24.92 17.38 -9.64
CA THR A 7 25.91 16.71 -8.82
C THR A 7 25.22 15.73 -7.88
N ARG A 8 25.97 14.83 -7.25
CA ARG A 8 25.42 13.87 -6.28
C ARG A 8 25.06 14.56 -4.98
N PHE A 9 23.82 15.02 -4.89
CA PHE A 9 23.20 15.40 -3.63
C PHE A 9 22.43 14.21 -3.06
N LYS A 10 22.23 14.21 -1.75
CA LYS A 10 21.34 13.23 -1.13
C LYS A 10 19.89 13.51 -1.53
N TYR A 11 19.49 14.78 -1.46
CA TYR A 11 18.16 15.28 -1.87
C TYR A 11 18.29 16.58 -2.66
N ILE A 12 17.34 16.85 -3.56
CA ILE A 12 17.27 18.15 -4.25
C ILE A 12 16.83 19.25 -3.28
N ILE A 13 15.83 18.95 -2.45
CA ILE A 13 15.42 19.82 -1.34
C ILE A 13 15.53 19.03 -0.05
N ASP A 14 16.15 19.61 0.95
CA ASP A 14 16.36 18.98 2.25
C ASP A 14 15.96 19.94 3.37
N PHE A 15 14.84 19.59 4.03
CA PHE A 15 14.34 20.30 5.21
C PHE A 15 14.75 19.63 6.52
N SER A 16 15.61 18.62 6.49
CA SER A 16 16.04 17.90 7.71
C SER A 16 16.84 18.74 8.70
N GLY A 17 17.35 19.88 8.24
CA GLY A 17 18.02 20.86 9.10
C GLY A 17 17.06 21.65 10.03
N PHE A 18 15.76 21.60 9.80
CA PHE A 18 14.77 22.20 10.69
C PHE A 18 14.36 21.15 11.74
N SER A 19 14.34 21.54 13.01
CA SER A 19 13.83 20.65 14.06
C SER A 19 12.32 20.41 13.92
N GLN A 20 11.61 21.46 13.47
CA GLN A 20 10.17 21.45 13.21
C GLN A 20 9.85 22.45 12.11
N LEU A 21 8.89 22.10 11.25
CA LEU A 21 8.40 22.97 10.19
C LEU A 21 6.87 22.83 10.10
N ASP A 22 6.14 23.79 10.65
CA ASP A 22 4.70 23.67 10.84
C ASP A 22 3.89 23.94 9.58
N LYS A 23 4.43 24.70 8.65
CA LYS A 23 3.74 24.96 7.38
C LYS A 23 4.72 25.18 6.25
N MET A 24 4.55 24.42 5.17
CA MET A 24 5.31 24.59 3.93
C MET A 24 4.41 24.26 2.74
N ASN A 25 4.54 25.05 1.69
CA ASN A 25 3.89 24.80 0.42
C ASN A 25 4.96 24.71 -0.68
N LEU A 26 4.96 23.61 -1.41
CA LEU A 26 5.64 23.46 -2.69
C LEU A 26 4.58 23.28 -3.76
N ASP A 27 4.59 24.13 -4.77
CA ASP A 27 3.51 24.23 -5.76
C ASP A 27 4.11 24.51 -7.15
N ASP A 28 3.68 23.74 -8.14
CA ASP A 28 4.10 23.91 -9.54
C ASP A 28 5.63 23.89 -9.74
N ILE A 29 6.27 22.86 -9.21
CA ILE A 29 7.73 22.67 -9.33
C ILE A 29 8.04 21.36 -10.03
N GLU A 30 8.96 21.39 -10.97
CA GLU A 30 9.55 20.24 -11.61
C GLU A 30 10.92 19.93 -11.00
N PHE A 31 11.07 18.72 -10.44
CA PHE A 31 12.30 18.21 -9.83
C PHE A 31 12.93 17.18 -10.76
N GLN A 32 14.01 17.54 -11.44
CA GLN A 32 14.79 16.63 -12.29
C GLN A 32 15.93 16.02 -11.48
N CYS A 33 15.70 14.85 -10.90
CA CYS A 33 16.65 14.20 -10.00
C CYS A 33 17.78 13.47 -10.74
N ASN A 34 17.58 13.18 -12.03
CA ASN A 34 18.55 12.55 -12.96
C ASN A 34 19.19 11.23 -12.45
N GLY A 35 18.54 10.53 -11.53
CA GLY A 35 19.08 9.31 -10.93
C GLY A 35 20.27 9.52 -9.99
N ILE A 36 20.62 10.77 -9.67
CA ILE A 36 21.78 11.10 -8.82
C ILE A 36 21.42 11.71 -7.48
N ALA A 37 20.21 12.25 -7.34
CA ALA A 37 19.66 12.76 -6.08
C ALA A 37 18.27 12.18 -5.84
N SER A 38 17.84 12.07 -4.59
CA SER A 38 16.44 11.89 -4.22
C SER A 38 15.70 13.23 -4.31
N GLY A 39 14.36 13.21 -4.29
CA GLY A 39 13.57 14.43 -4.46
C GLY A 39 13.59 15.32 -3.21
N ILE A 40 12.64 15.13 -2.32
CA ILE A 40 12.37 15.99 -1.19
C ILE A 40 12.56 15.24 0.13
N MET A 41 13.40 15.76 1.02
CA MET A 41 13.47 15.36 2.43
C MET A 41 12.65 16.34 3.25
N LEU A 42 11.69 15.84 3.98
CA LEU A 42 10.84 16.61 4.89
C LEU A 42 11.56 16.87 6.22
N ALA A 43 11.09 17.86 6.96
CA ALA A 43 11.53 18.08 8.33
C ALA A 43 11.20 16.86 9.22
N PRO A 44 11.98 16.60 10.28
CA PRO A 44 11.73 15.47 11.18
C PRO A 44 10.43 15.57 11.97
N SER A 45 9.86 16.77 12.08
CA SER A 45 8.56 17.04 12.70
C SER A 45 7.90 18.24 12.03
N GLY A 46 6.59 18.28 12.01
CA GLY A 46 5.84 19.41 11.46
C GLY A 46 4.36 19.14 11.28
N LEU A 47 3.64 20.19 10.92
CA LEU A 47 2.21 20.15 10.61
C LEU A 47 1.99 20.72 9.20
N ILE A 48 0.97 20.23 8.51
CA ILE A 48 0.43 20.84 7.27
C ILE A 48 1.52 21.16 6.22
N PHE A 49 2.25 20.16 5.80
CA PHE A 49 3.14 20.26 4.66
C PHE A 49 2.34 19.95 3.38
N GLN A 50 2.38 20.84 2.38
CA GLN A 50 1.63 20.67 1.14
C GLN A 50 2.58 20.65 -0.05
N ILE A 51 2.44 19.62 -0.89
CA ILE A 51 3.16 19.47 -2.16
C ILE A 51 2.08 19.25 -3.23
N ARG A 52 1.97 20.21 -4.16
CA ARG A 52 0.89 20.18 -5.15
C ARG A 52 1.42 20.48 -6.54
N ASP A 53 0.76 19.86 -7.54
CA ASP A 53 1.02 20.12 -8.96
C ASP A 53 2.51 20.02 -9.33
N CYS A 54 3.27 19.16 -8.60
CA CYS A 54 4.70 18.98 -8.81
C CYS A 54 5.00 17.77 -9.68
N PHE A 55 6.12 17.80 -10.37
CA PHE A 55 6.66 16.66 -11.11
C PHE A 55 8.02 16.26 -10.55
N ILE A 56 8.15 15.02 -10.08
CA ILE A 56 9.40 14.46 -9.55
C ILE A 56 9.87 13.35 -10.49
N SER A 57 10.93 13.61 -11.22
CA SER A 57 11.46 12.73 -12.24
C SER A 57 12.77 12.08 -11.81
N GLN A 58 12.84 10.77 -11.99
CA GLN A 58 14.03 9.93 -11.83
C GLN A 58 14.76 10.15 -10.50
N PRO A 59 14.06 10.10 -9.34
CA PRO A 59 14.75 10.16 -8.07
C PRO A 59 15.67 8.94 -7.94
N LYS A 60 16.83 9.16 -7.30
CA LYS A 60 17.79 8.08 -7.07
C LYS A 60 17.20 6.96 -6.22
N ASP A 61 16.60 7.35 -5.11
CA ASP A 61 16.02 6.42 -4.16
C ASP A 61 14.54 6.72 -3.89
N ARG A 62 14.19 7.97 -3.55
CA ARG A 62 12.86 8.34 -3.06
C ARG A 62 12.40 9.68 -3.63
N GLY A 63 11.12 9.76 -3.96
CA GLY A 63 10.53 11.03 -4.37
C GLY A 63 10.35 11.97 -3.20
N ILE A 64 9.61 11.56 -2.19
CA ILE A 64 9.37 12.31 -0.95
C ILE A 64 9.72 11.41 0.24
N THR A 65 10.42 11.94 1.21
CA THR A 65 10.89 11.19 2.38
C THR A 65 10.72 12.01 3.64
N SER A 66 10.19 11.40 4.69
CA SER A 66 10.25 11.94 6.05
C SER A 66 11.19 11.14 6.94
N ILE A 67 11.66 11.78 8.00
CA ILE A 67 12.46 11.20 9.08
C ILE A 67 11.79 11.52 10.43
N GLY A 68 12.25 10.88 11.49
CA GLY A 68 11.68 11.11 12.83
C GLY A 68 10.20 10.75 12.89
N THR A 69 9.41 11.60 13.53
CA THR A 69 7.95 11.44 13.61
C THR A 69 7.22 11.85 12.34
N GLY A 70 7.93 12.48 11.39
CA GLY A 70 7.39 12.95 10.11
C GLY A 70 6.47 14.17 10.24
N CYS A 71 6.03 14.67 9.10
CA CYS A 71 5.08 15.78 9.01
C CYS A 71 3.66 15.24 9.09
N GLN A 72 2.89 15.69 10.07
CA GLN A 72 1.49 15.32 10.24
C GLN A 72 0.57 16.19 9.37
N GLY A 73 -0.55 15.62 8.96
CA GLY A 73 -1.51 16.32 8.12
C GLY A 73 -0.97 16.72 6.73
N MET A 74 0.10 16.07 6.28
CA MET A 74 0.71 16.33 4.98
C MET A 74 -0.29 16.07 3.85
N LEU A 75 -0.27 16.94 2.85
CA LEU A 75 -1.02 16.77 1.60
C LEU A 75 -0.06 16.68 0.43
N VAL A 76 -0.17 15.60 -0.35
CA VAL A 76 0.44 15.48 -1.67
C VAL A 76 -0.66 15.30 -2.70
N ASP A 77 -0.78 16.26 -3.62
CA ASP A 77 -1.95 16.43 -4.44
C ASP A 77 -1.59 16.73 -5.89
N ARG A 78 -2.20 16.03 -6.84
CA ARG A 78 -2.04 16.19 -8.29
C ARG A 78 -0.58 16.21 -8.77
N CYS A 79 0.30 15.47 -8.08
CA CYS A 79 1.69 15.37 -8.45
C CYS A 79 1.93 14.18 -9.39
N GLN A 80 2.99 14.27 -10.18
CA GLN A 80 3.45 13.18 -11.02
C GLN A 80 4.84 12.72 -10.58
N PHE A 81 5.01 11.41 -10.53
CA PHE A 81 6.25 10.75 -10.17
C PHE A 81 6.65 9.79 -11.28
N LEU A 82 7.84 9.95 -11.80
CA LEU A 82 8.40 9.08 -12.82
C LEU A 82 9.72 8.50 -12.35
N SER A 83 9.80 7.19 -12.30
CA SER A 83 11.05 6.46 -12.07
C SER A 83 11.54 5.81 -13.35
N ASN A 84 12.74 5.23 -13.31
CA ASN A 84 13.27 4.45 -14.39
C ASN A 84 12.81 2.99 -14.28
N GLU A 85 12.58 2.34 -15.42
CA GLU A 85 12.24 0.93 -15.49
C GLU A 85 13.25 0.04 -14.74
N GLY A 86 14.54 0.35 -14.84
CA GLY A 86 15.60 -0.37 -14.13
C GLY A 86 15.52 -0.27 -12.60
N GLN A 87 14.81 0.71 -12.05
CA GLN A 87 14.60 0.85 -10.60
C GLN A 87 13.48 -0.07 -10.07
N VAL A 88 12.60 -0.53 -10.94
CA VAL A 88 11.58 -1.53 -10.60
C VAL A 88 12.19 -2.91 -10.50
N ARG A 89 13.30 -3.12 -11.22
CA ARG A 89 13.98 -4.40 -11.27
C ARG A 89 14.52 -4.80 -9.93
N ALA A 90 14.23 -6.01 -9.58
CA ALA A 90 14.92 -6.84 -8.61
C ALA A 90 15.36 -6.15 -7.31
N GLN A 91 14.75 -6.46 -6.22
CA GLN A 91 15.29 -6.34 -4.84
C GLN A 91 15.78 -4.95 -4.38
N ASP A 92 15.77 -3.92 -5.22
CA ASP A 92 16.08 -2.58 -4.77
C ASP A 92 14.91 -2.00 -4.00
N ARG A 93 15.07 -1.86 -2.69
CA ARG A 93 14.07 -1.30 -1.78
C ARG A 93 14.07 0.24 -1.77
N THR A 94 14.82 0.87 -2.65
CA THR A 94 15.04 2.30 -2.62
C THR A 94 14.07 3.10 -3.49
N SER A 95 13.52 2.51 -4.55
CA SER A 95 12.60 3.19 -5.45
C SER A 95 11.20 3.35 -4.81
N ILE A 96 11.01 4.44 -4.08
CA ILE A 96 9.76 4.75 -3.35
C ILE A 96 9.29 6.15 -3.72
N ALA A 97 8.03 6.28 -4.19
CA ALA A 97 7.48 7.61 -4.45
C ALA A 97 7.24 8.38 -3.15
N PHE A 98 6.59 7.76 -2.18
CA PHE A 98 6.30 8.34 -0.87
C PHE A 98 6.83 7.43 0.25
N ASN A 99 7.66 7.96 1.13
CA ASN A 99 8.09 7.29 2.36
C ASN A 99 7.89 8.26 3.52
N THR A 100 6.80 8.10 4.25
CA THR A 100 6.39 9.06 5.27
C THR A 100 6.01 8.36 6.57
N ASN A 101 6.44 8.92 7.69
CA ASN A 101 6.13 8.43 9.04
C ASN A 101 5.04 9.24 9.73
N GLY A 102 4.61 10.37 9.14
CA GLY A 102 3.58 11.24 9.72
C GLY A 102 2.20 10.59 9.71
N ASN A 103 1.35 11.00 10.65
CA ASN A 103 -0.06 10.66 10.66
C ASN A 103 -0.87 11.59 9.77
N ASP A 104 -2.09 11.17 9.42
CA ASP A 104 -3.08 11.97 8.70
C ASP A 104 -2.60 12.45 7.32
N VAL A 105 -1.71 11.68 6.69
CA VAL A 105 -1.17 11.98 5.36
C VAL A 105 -2.26 11.76 4.32
N LYS A 106 -2.43 12.74 3.43
CA LYS A 106 -3.35 12.69 2.30
C LYS A 106 -2.56 12.62 1.00
N ILE A 107 -2.66 11.50 0.29
CA ILE A 107 -2.06 11.26 -1.02
C ILE A 107 -3.20 11.19 -2.02
N ARG A 108 -3.36 12.26 -2.83
CA ARG A 108 -4.58 12.49 -3.61
C ARG A 108 -4.25 12.81 -5.07
N GLU A 109 -4.97 12.14 -5.99
CA GLU A 109 -4.95 12.45 -7.43
C GLU A 109 -3.53 12.45 -8.06
N ASN A 110 -2.61 11.68 -7.48
CA ASN A 110 -1.26 11.59 -8.00
C ASN A 110 -1.13 10.47 -9.03
N ARG A 111 -0.14 10.61 -9.90
CA ARG A 111 0.30 9.54 -10.79
C ARG A 111 1.73 9.16 -10.47
N ALA A 112 2.00 7.87 -10.29
CA ALA A 112 3.35 7.36 -10.16
C ALA A 112 3.59 6.19 -11.12
N THR A 113 4.76 6.19 -11.77
CA THR A 113 5.09 5.23 -12.79
C THR A 113 6.48 4.66 -12.55
N GLN A 114 6.61 3.33 -12.60
CA GLN A 114 7.87 2.59 -12.55
C GLN A 114 8.62 2.73 -11.21
N PHE A 115 7.90 2.87 -10.11
CA PHE A 115 8.46 2.74 -8.75
C PHE A 115 8.26 1.31 -8.24
N ARG A 116 9.16 0.87 -7.36
CA ARG A 116 8.98 -0.37 -6.62
C ARG A 116 7.84 -0.26 -5.62
N HIS A 117 7.81 0.83 -4.86
CA HIS A 117 6.73 1.17 -3.95
C HIS A 117 6.16 2.55 -4.30
N PHE A 118 4.87 2.62 -4.38
CA PHE A 118 4.17 3.90 -4.45
C PHE A 118 4.24 4.64 -3.13
N ALA A 119 3.84 3.97 -2.04
CA ALA A 119 3.84 4.57 -0.71
C ALA A 119 4.29 3.57 0.35
N VAL A 120 5.21 3.98 1.21
CA VAL A 120 5.57 3.29 2.45
C VAL A 120 5.19 4.21 3.59
N LEU A 121 4.20 3.83 4.39
CA LEU A 121 3.56 4.66 5.39
C LEU A 121 3.75 4.05 6.79
N GLY A 122 4.55 4.74 7.61
CA GLY A 122 4.80 4.36 9.00
C GLY A 122 3.83 5.00 10.00
N GLY A 123 2.96 5.91 9.55
CA GLY A 123 1.96 6.56 10.37
C GLY A 123 0.55 6.01 10.17
N SER A 124 -0.42 6.54 10.89
CA SER A 124 -1.83 6.16 10.84
C SER A 124 -2.75 7.31 10.42
N GLY A 125 -4.03 7.01 10.17
CA GLY A 125 -5.02 8.01 9.77
C GLY A 125 -4.86 8.50 8.33
N ASN A 126 -4.18 7.74 7.48
CA ASN A 126 -3.85 8.17 6.14
C ASN A 126 -5.05 8.02 5.18
N LEU A 127 -5.10 8.89 4.16
CA LEU A 127 -6.06 8.85 3.07
C LEU A 127 -5.33 8.78 1.73
N ILE A 128 -5.50 7.68 1.01
CA ILE A 128 -4.94 7.43 -0.31
C ILE A 128 -6.11 7.37 -1.29
N ILE A 129 -6.31 8.43 -2.08
CA ILE A 129 -7.53 8.59 -2.88
C ILE A 129 -7.26 9.06 -4.31
N GLY A 130 -7.91 8.39 -5.26
CA GLY A 130 -7.95 8.85 -6.66
C GLY A 130 -6.60 8.78 -7.38
N ASN A 131 -5.64 8.02 -6.87
CA ASN A 131 -4.32 7.94 -7.49
C ASN A 131 -4.28 6.89 -8.59
N HIS A 132 -3.39 7.09 -9.54
CA HIS A 132 -3.02 6.10 -10.52
C HIS A 132 -1.59 5.66 -10.28
N TRP A 133 -1.40 4.42 -9.87
CA TRP A 133 -0.09 3.83 -9.73
C TRP A 133 0.13 2.70 -10.70
N PHE A 134 1.22 2.81 -11.45
CA PHE A 134 1.63 1.84 -12.46
C PHE A 134 3.02 1.30 -12.17
N GLN A 135 3.14 -0.02 -12.08
CA GLN A 135 4.40 -0.74 -12.08
C GLN A 135 4.54 -1.52 -13.38
N GLY A 136 5.69 -1.45 -14.03
CA GLY A 136 5.97 -2.19 -15.25
C GLY A 136 5.74 -3.70 -15.09
N ASP A 137 5.29 -4.34 -16.14
CA ASP A 137 4.90 -5.75 -16.17
C ASP A 137 6.01 -6.66 -16.69
N SER A 138 6.80 -6.19 -17.67
CA SER A 138 7.71 -7.03 -18.46
C SER A 138 8.89 -7.62 -17.69
N GLU A 139 9.25 -7.05 -16.54
CA GLU A 139 10.51 -7.38 -15.87
C GLU A 139 10.35 -7.97 -14.49
N THR A 140 9.14 -7.98 -14.01
CA THR A 140 8.83 -8.38 -12.64
C THR A 140 7.85 -9.55 -12.59
N GLN A 141 7.72 -10.30 -13.67
CA GLN A 141 6.97 -11.56 -13.65
C GLN A 141 7.38 -12.39 -12.43
N GLY A 142 6.42 -12.64 -11.54
CA GLY A 142 6.66 -13.35 -10.30
C GLY A 142 7.26 -12.53 -9.15
N LEU A 143 7.66 -11.27 -9.36
CA LEU A 143 8.25 -10.40 -8.33
C LEU A 143 7.40 -9.16 -8.07
N ARG A 144 6.09 -9.29 -8.09
CA ARG A 144 5.20 -8.17 -7.77
C ARG A 144 5.31 -7.81 -6.30
N LEU A 145 5.79 -6.60 -6.08
CA LEU A 145 6.00 -6.07 -4.74
C LEU A 145 4.81 -5.22 -4.31
N ALA A 146 4.64 -5.09 -3.01
CA ALA A 146 3.61 -4.22 -2.47
C ALA A 146 3.88 -2.77 -2.88
N GLY A 147 2.93 -2.18 -3.59
CA GLY A 147 2.99 -0.78 -3.96
C GLY A 147 2.67 0.14 -2.81
N ILE A 148 1.67 -0.20 -2.07
CA ILE A 148 1.34 0.48 -0.82
C ILE A 148 1.79 -0.43 0.31
N VAL A 149 2.70 0.05 1.15
CA VAL A 149 3.18 -0.66 2.33
C VAL A 149 2.71 0.10 3.57
N LEU A 150 1.94 -0.57 4.39
CA LEU A 150 1.47 -0.06 5.67
C LEU A 150 2.30 -0.74 6.77
N ALA A 151 3.08 0.06 7.50
CA ALA A 151 4.06 -0.44 8.47
C ALA A 151 3.69 -0.09 9.92
N GLN A 152 2.42 0.13 10.19
CA GLN A 152 1.93 0.54 11.50
C GLN A 152 0.79 -0.36 11.99
N THR A 153 0.71 -0.53 13.31
CA THR A 153 -0.48 -1.12 13.96
C THR A 153 -1.66 -0.16 13.91
N ASN A 154 -2.87 -0.68 13.84
CA ASN A 154 -4.10 0.13 13.85
C ASN A 154 -4.00 1.32 12.89
N VAL A 155 -3.72 1.06 11.64
CA VAL A 155 -3.37 2.08 10.63
C VAL A 155 -4.46 3.15 10.43
N ARG A 156 -5.74 2.84 10.70
CA ARG A 156 -6.87 3.77 10.49
C ARG A 156 -6.79 4.46 9.14
N THR A 157 -6.42 3.69 8.12
CA THR A 157 -6.11 4.19 6.77
C THR A 157 -7.22 3.83 5.81
N THR A 158 -7.52 4.75 4.90
CA THR A 158 -8.48 4.52 3.82
C THR A 158 -7.76 4.60 2.47
N VAL A 159 -7.95 3.55 1.66
CA VAL A 159 -7.48 3.44 0.27
C VAL A 159 -8.72 3.39 -0.61
N VAL A 160 -9.02 4.48 -1.34
CA VAL A 160 -10.29 4.61 -2.05
C VAL A 160 -10.14 5.19 -3.46
N GLY A 161 -10.85 4.59 -4.41
CA GLY A 161 -10.95 5.13 -5.77
C GLY A 161 -9.64 5.17 -6.54
N ASN A 162 -8.65 4.36 -6.19
CA ASN A 162 -7.38 4.33 -6.88
C ASN A 162 -7.38 3.31 -8.03
N TYR A 163 -6.54 3.54 -9.04
CA TYR A 163 -6.16 2.55 -10.02
C TYR A 163 -4.75 2.04 -9.70
N ILE A 164 -4.65 0.76 -9.33
CA ILE A 164 -3.41 0.12 -8.90
C ILE A 164 -3.07 -0.98 -9.90
N ASP A 165 -2.01 -0.78 -10.66
CA ASP A 165 -1.62 -1.63 -11.77
C ASP A 165 -0.35 -2.41 -11.42
N ASN A 166 -0.42 -3.74 -11.57
CA ASN A 166 0.66 -4.70 -11.34
C ASN A 166 1.28 -4.65 -9.94
N SER A 167 0.48 -4.34 -8.93
CA SER A 167 0.98 -4.20 -7.57
C SER A 167 -0.07 -4.51 -6.51
N SER A 168 0.33 -4.46 -5.26
CA SER A 168 -0.47 -4.88 -4.12
C SER A 168 -0.39 -3.91 -2.95
N ILE A 169 -1.23 -4.14 -1.95
CA ILE A 169 -1.12 -3.56 -0.61
C ILE A 169 -0.44 -4.59 0.29
N GLY A 170 0.70 -4.22 0.84
CA GLY A 170 1.40 -4.99 1.87
C GLY A 170 1.16 -4.38 3.25
N TRP A 171 0.76 -5.17 4.20
CA TRP A 171 0.56 -4.74 5.57
C TRP A 171 1.49 -5.52 6.48
N THR A 172 2.50 -4.85 7.01
CA THR A 172 3.63 -5.48 7.67
C THR A 172 4.16 -4.63 8.81
N ASN A 173 4.88 -5.23 9.72
CA ASN A 173 5.64 -4.53 10.74
C ASN A 173 7.15 -4.69 10.57
N GLU A 174 7.61 -5.15 9.41
CA GLU A 174 9.05 -5.42 9.15
C GLU A 174 9.94 -4.18 9.11
N TYR A 175 9.35 -2.99 8.91
CA TYR A 175 10.11 -1.74 8.79
C TYR A 175 10.31 -1.02 10.11
N GLU A 176 9.81 -1.54 11.20
CA GLU A 176 10.05 -0.98 12.52
C GLU A 176 11.45 -1.33 13.03
N ALA A 177 11.99 -0.49 13.91
CA ALA A 177 13.37 -0.63 14.41
C ALA A 177 13.59 -1.91 15.24
N ALA A 178 12.54 -2.53 15.75
CA ALA A 178 12.55 -3.78 16.47
C ALA A 178 11.41 -4.67 15.96
N PRO A 179 11.61 -5.45 14.89
CA PRO A 179 10.58 -6.25 14.26
C PRO A 179 10.16 -7.48 15.05
N ASP A 180 10.87 -7.86 16.08
CA ASP A 180 10.62 -8.99 16.97
C ASP A 180 9.56 -8.70 18.04
N PHE A 181 8.54 -7.96 17.70
CA PHE A 181 7.45 -7.55 18.56
C PHE A 181 7.08 -8.54 19.65
N LEU A 182 7.43 -8.19 20.87
CA LEU A 182 7.02 -8.93 22.08
C LEU A 182 5.54 -8.70 22.41
N ASN A 183 4.93 -7.67 21.83
CA ASN A 183 3.54 -7.31 22.06
C ASN A 183 2.68 -7.74 20.86
N GLN A 184 1.48 -8.17 21.17
CA GLN A 184 0.50 -8.54 20.16
C GLN A 184 0.12 -7.35 19.31
N PHE A 185 0.25 -7.50 18.00
CA PHE A 185 0.04 -6.46 17.02
C PHE A 185 -1.34 -6.60 16.38
N SER A 186 -2.11 -5.54 16.38
CA SER A 186 -3.38 -5.51 15.65
C SER A 186 -3.17 -4.95 14.25
N PHE A 187 -3.34 -5.78 13.25
CA PHE A 187 -3.55 -5.33 11.88
C PHE A 187 -4.98 -4.81 11.76
N GLY A 188 -5.21 -3.54 12.10
CA GLY A 188 -6.53 -2.98 12.29
C GLY A 188 -6.77 -1.64 11.63
N GLY A 189 -8.07 -1.36 11.38
CA GLY A 189 -8.52 -0.07 10.89
C GLY A 189 -8.20 0.24 9.43
N LEU A 190 -8.07 -0.77 8.55
CA LEU A 190 -7.87 -0.56 7.12
C LEU A 190 -9.18 -0.66 6.36
N THR A 191 -9.45 0.36 5.55
CA THR A 191 -10.55 0.35 4.57
C THR A 191 -9.98 0.45 3.17
N VAL A 192 -10.35 -0.52 2.31
CA VAL A 192 -10.00 -0.58 0.89
C VAL A 192 -11.28 -0.63 0.10
N THR A 193 -11.67 0.46 -0.57
CA THR A 193 -12.99 0.54 -1.19
C THR A 193 -12.98 1.26 -2.54
N GLY A 194 -13.76 0.76 -3.49
CA GLY A 194 -13.94 1.40 -4.79
C GLY A 194 -12.69 1.49 -5.65
N ASN A 195 -11.66 0.67 -5.40
CA ASN A 195 -10.43 0.68 -6.19
C ASN A 195 -10.52 -0.28 -7.37
N HIS A 196 -9.73 0.00 -8.40
CA HIS A 196 -9.43 -0.91 -9.49
C HIS A 196 -8.03 -1.48 -9.31
N PHE A 197 -7.95 -2.79 -9.08
CA PHE A 197 -6.70 -3.54 -9.01
C PHE A 197 -6.53 -4.36 -10.29
N MET A 198 -5.45 -4.10 -11.00
CA MET A 198 -5.08 -4.85 -12.19
C MET A 198 -3.79 -5.64 -11.94
N ALA A 199 -3.69 -6.81 -12.52
CA ALA A 199 -2.45 -7.57 -12.59
C ALA A 199 -2.36 -8.29 -13.94
N ILE A 200 -1.15 -8.35 -14.51
CA ILE A 200 -0.85 -9.03 -15.77
C ILE A 200 0.29 -10.00 -15.51
N ASP A 201 0.14 -11.25 -16.00
CA ASP A 201 1.17 -12.29 -15.92
C ASP A 201 1.75 -12.51 -14.50
N VAL A 202 0.88 -12.60 -13.51
CA VAL A 202 1.27 -12.90 -12.14
C VAL A 202 1.15 -14.39 -11.83
N ALA A 203 1.95 -14.87 -10.88
CA ALA A 203 1.80 -16.23 -10.37
C ALA A 203 0.45 -16.40 -9.64
N PRO A 204 -0.15 -17.61 -9.62
CA PRO A 204 -1.38 -17.88 -8.87
C PRO A 204 -1.30 -17.51 -7.37
N SER A 205 -0.11 -17.56 -6.80
CA SER A 205 0.15 -17.17 -5.40
C SER A 205 0.17 -15.66 -5.14
N PHE A 206 0.12 -14.83 -6.18
CA PHE A 206 0.04 -13.38 -6.01
C PHE A 206 -1.20 -12.97 -5.21
N LYS A 207 -1.06 -11.95 -4.36
CA LYS A 207 -2.13 -11.39 -3.55
C LYS A 207 -2.15 -9.88 -3.70
N TRP A 208 -3.34 -9.28 -3.90
CA TRP A 208 -3.48 -7.82 -3.90
C TRP A 208 -3.49 -7.21 -2.50
N LEU A 209 -3.82 -8.02 -1.49
CA LEU A 209 -3.71 -7.65 -0.08
C LEU A 209 -2.92 -8.75 0.64
N LEU A 210 -1.71 -8.44 1.06
CA LEU A 210 -0.83 -9.36 1.75
C LEU A 210 -0.51 -8.85 3.15
N ILE A 211 -0.84 -9.63 4.16
CA ILE A 211 -0.47 -9.37 5.55
C ILE A 211 0.77 -10.20 5.87
N LYS A 212 1.79 -9.54 6.42
CA LYS A 212 3.03 -10.20 6.82
C LYS A 212 3.34 -9.89 8.28
N PRO A 213 2.97 -10.79 9.21
CA PRO A 213 3.23 -10.60 10.62
C PRO A 213 4.69 -10.94 10.97
N TYR A 214 5.32 -10.07 11.75
CA TYR A 214 6.62 -10.27 12.39
C TYR A 214 6.42 -10.35 13.90
N GLY A 215 6.13 -11.52 14.40
CA GLY A 215 5.89 -11.76 15.81
C GLY A 215 4.65 -12.62 16.07
N ALA A 216 4.62 -13.28 17.22
CA ALA A 216 3.54 -14.19 17.58
C ALA A 216 2.31 -13.46 18.13
N GLY A 217 1.12 -14.05 17.90
CA GLY A 217 -0.14 -13.57 18.45
C GLY A 217 -0.69 -12.30 17.78
N HIS A 218 -0.18 -11.91 16.61
CA HIS A 218 -0.72 -10.83 15.81
C HIS A 218 -2.05 -11.27 15.18
N PHE A 219 -2.97 -10.33 14.99
CA PHE A 219 -4.31 -10.62 14.51
C PHE A 219 -4.86 -9.48 13.64
N VAL A 220 -5.92 -9.77 12.89
CA VAL A 220 -6.62 -8.78 12.07
C VAL A 220 -7.88 -8.31 12.77
N GLN A 221 -8.07 -6.98 12.82
CA GLN A 221 -9.27 -6.39 13.39
C GLN A 221 -9.70 -5.12 12.64
N GLY A 222 -10.96 -5.08 12.21
CA GLY A 222 -11.49 -3.89 11.53
C GLY A 222 -10.86 -3.69 10.15
N LEU A 223 -10.90 -4.74 9.32
CA LEU A 223 -10.54 -4.69 7.90
C LEU A 223 -11.81 -4.67 7.06
N ASN A 224 -11.93 -3.66 6.18
CA ASN A 224 -13.02 -3.57 5.23
C ASN A 224 -12.47 -3.52 3.80
N VAL A 225 -12.80 -4.51 2.98
CA VAL A 225 -12.46 -4.60 1.55
C VAL A 225 -13.77 -4.69 0.78
N SER A 226 -14.25 -3.57 0.23
CA SER A 226 -15.59 -3.51 -0.35
C SER A 226 -15.67 -2.71 -1.64
N GLY A 227 -16.50 -3.19 -2.57
CA GLY A 227 -16.79 -2.47 -3.82
C GLY A 227 -15.58 -2.28 -4.73
N ASN A 228 -14.52 -3.08 -4.59
CA ASN A 228 -13.34 -3.03 -5.46
C ASN A 228 -13.52 -3.93 -6.69
N VAL A 229 -12.75 -3.66 -7.73
CA VAL A 229 -12.59 -4.54 -8.88
C VAL A 229 -11.18 -5.13 -8.85
N PHE A 230 -11.10 -6.46 -8.83
CA PHE A 230 -9.85 -7.21 -8.92
C PHE A 230 -9.80 -7.96 -10.23
N ARG A 231 -8.81 -7.65 -11.07
CA ARG A 231 -8.68 -8.27 -12.39
C ARG A 231 -7.28 -8.78 -12.62
N CYS A 232 -7.18 -10.08 -12.92
CA CYS A 232 -5.96 -10.69 -13.46
C CYS A 232 -6.15 -10.92 -14.97
N THR A 233 -5.22 -10.41 -15.78
CA THR A 233 -5.20 -10.61 -17.23
C THR A 233 -4.04 -11.55 -17.58
N ASN A 234 -4.25 -12.45 -18.56
CA ASN A 234 -3.28 -13.47 -18.98
C ASN A 234 -2.88 -14.44 -17.85
N GLY A 235 -3.83 -14.78 -17.00
CA GLY A 235 -3.59 -15.71 -15.90
C GLY A 235 -4.72 -15.70 -14.89
N SER A 236 -4.47 -16.31 -13.75
CA SER A 236 -5.37 -16.28 -12.61
C SER A 236 -4.60 -16.28 -11.29
N VAL A 237 -5.22 -15.73 -10.27
CA VAL A 237 -4.75 -15.81 -8.90
C VAL A 237 -5.70 -16.66 -8.06
N ASP A 238 -5.20 -17.26 -7.00
CA ASP A 238 -6.02 -18.08 -6.13
C ASP A 238 -7.02 -17.22 -5.36
N ARG A 239 -6.51 -16.21 -4.65
CA ARG A 239 -7.28 -15.33 -3.76
C ARG A 239 -6.78 -13.90 -3.85
N VAL A 240 -7.63 -12.97 -3.47
CA VAL A 240 -7.29 -11.54 -3.40
C VAL A 240 -6.35 -11.26 -2.23
N GLU A 241 -6.60 -11.88 -1.09
CA GLU A 241 -5.89 -11.68 0.17
C GLU A 241 -5.05 -12.90 0.56
N GLY A 242 -4.11 -12.68 1.45
CA GLY A 242 -3.32 -13.76 2.03
C GLY A 242 -2.45 -13.30 3.19
N VAL A 243 -1.84 -14.27 3.85
CA VAL A 243 -0.90 -14.07 4.94
C VAL A 243 0.43 -14.68 4.54
N ASP A 244 1.49 -13.90 4.59
CA ASP A 244 2.86 -14.42 4.51
C ASP A 244 3.29 -14.87 5.91
N THR A 245 3.24 -16.18 6.13
CA THR A 245 3.56 -16.79 7.43
C THR A 245 5.03 -17.18 7.56
N SER A 246 5.89 -16.71 6.67
CA SER A 246 7.31 -17.07 6.67
C SER A 246 8.03 -16.70 7.96
N PHE A 247 7.56 -15.68 8.67
CA PHE A 247 8.10 -15.26 9.96
C PHE A 247 7.20 -15.70 11.13
N ALA A 248 5.90 -15.42 11.06
CA ALA A 248 4.94 -15.81 12.09
C ALA A 248 3.53 -15.98 11.52
N PRO A 249 2.68 -16.84 12.09
CA PRO A 249 1.26 -16.93 11.72
C PRO A 249 0.44 -15.80 12.34
N LEU A 250 -0.76 -15.57 11.81
CA LEU A 250 -1.79 -14.79 12.49
C LEU A 250 -2.54 -15.66 13.52
N ASP A 251 -3.01 -15.02 14.57
CA ASP A 251 -3.95 -15.61 15.52
C ASP A 251 -5.38 -15.46 14.98
N ASN A 252 -5.83 -16.47 14.23
CA ASN A 252 -7.16 -16.50 13.65
C ASN A 252 -8.27 -16.50 14.70
N GLY A 253 -8.02 -17.00 15.92
CA GLY A 253 -8.97 -16.99 17.02
C GLY A 253 -9.33 -15.58 17.51
N ARG A 254 -8.51 -14.60 17.18
CA ARG A 254 -8.68 -13.19 17.55
C ARG A 254 -9.14 -12.31 16.38
N MET A 255 -9.34 -12.85 15.20
CA MET A 255 -9.86 -12.07 14.07
C MET A 255 -11.25 -11.53 14.37
N ARG A 256 -11.48 -10.25 14.10
CA ARG A 256 -12.75 -9.55 14.34
C ARG A 256 -12.99 -8.50 13.26
N ASN A 257 -14.26 -8.36 12.88
CA ASN A 257 -14.70 -7.29 11.98
C ASN A 257 -13.91 -7.26 10.65
N VAL A 258 -13.77 -8.42 10.02
CA VAL A 258 -13.16 -8.56 8.71
C VAL A 258 -14.30 -8.66 7.69
N VAL A 259 -14.38 -7.69 6.78
CA VAL A 259 -15.44 -7.59 5.78
C VAL A 259 -14.84 -7.65 4.38
N PHE A 260 -15.36 -8.53 3.54
CA PHE A 260 -15.08 -8.60 2.10
C PHE A 260 -16.41 -8.68 1.38
N GLN A 261 -16.90 -7.57 0.82
CA GLN A 261 -18.26 -7.52 0.29
C GLN A 261 -18.37 -6.69 -0.99
N GLY A 262 -19.19 -7.18 -1.92
CA GLY A 262 -19.51 -6.43 -3.14
C GLY A 262 -18.35 -6.17 -4.05
N ASN A 263 -17.29 -6.98 -3.97
CA ASN A 263 -16.14 -6.87 -4.87
C ASN A 263 -16.40 -7.60 -6.19
N GLY A 264 -15.92 -7.03 -7.30
CA GLY A 264 -15.93 -7.68 -8.60
C GLY A 264 -14.63 -8.46 -8.84
N PHE A 265 -14.72 -9.67 -9.37
CA PHE A 265 -13.57 -10.54 -9.60
C PHE A 265 -13.49 -10.99 -11.06
N ASN A 266 -12.28 -10.92 -11.64
CA ASN A 266 -11.96 -11.50 -12.93
C ASN A 266 -10.57 -12.14 -12.83
N GLY A 267 -10.47 -13.43 -13.14
CA GLY A 267 -9.23 -14.19 -12.99
C GLY A 267 -8.87 -14.48 -11.52
N VAL A 268 -9.84 -14.55 -10.62
CA VAL A 268 -9.69 -15.02 -9.23
C VAL A 268 -10.43 -16.34 -9.09
N THR A 269 -9.74 -17.41 -8.68
CA THR A 269 -10.32 -18.77 -8.67
C THR A 269 -11.10 -19.06 -7.40
N GLN A 270 -10.78 -18.41 -6.30
CA GLN A 270 -11.44 -18.55 -4.99
C GLN A 270 -11.79 -17.18 -4.42
N PRO A 271 -12.84 -16.52 -4.93
CA PRO A 271 -13.27 -15.23 -4.42
C PRO A 271 -13.66 -15.31 -2.95
N SER A 272 -13.20 -14.38 -2.15
CA SER A 272 -13.51 -14.31 -0.72
C SER A 272 -14.69 -13.38 -0.48
N GLU A 273 -15.61 -13.79 0.37
CA GLU A 273 -16.78 -13.01 0.77
C GLU A 273 -17.06 -13.19 2.27
N ASN A 274 -17.31 -12.10 2.96
CA ASN A 274 -17.69 -12.09 4.37
C ASN A 274 -18.35 -10.73 4.73
N PRO A 275 -19.61 -10.71 5.22
CA PRO A 275 -20.44 -11.87 5.53
C PRO A 275 -21.01 -12.55 4.28
N THR A 276 -21.17 -13.85 4.34
CA THR A 276 -21.84 -14.66 3.31
C THR A 276 -23.25 -15.01 3.75
N LEU A 277 -24.23 -14.76 2.88
CA LEU A 277 -25.61 -15.20 3.04
C LEU A 277 -25.95 -16.23 1.96
N PHE A 278 -26.47 -17.38 2.36
CA PHE A 278 -26.93 -18.42 1.42
C PHE A 278 -28.12 -19.17 1.97
N GLU A 279 -28.93 -19.67 1.07
CA GLU A 279 -30.09 -20.51 1.41
C GLU A 279 -29.73 -21.99 1.24
N VAL A 280 -30.15 -22.80 2.20
CA VAL A 280 -30.01 -24.26 2.14
C VAL A 280 -31.40 -24.89 2.26
N ASN A 281 -31.79 -25.59 1.22
CA ASN A 281 -33.01 -26.40 1.21
C ASN A 281 -32.67 -27.86 1.43
N GLN A 282 -33.17 -28.42 2.51
CA GLN A 282 -33.04 -29.84 2.79
C GLN A 282 -34.35 -30.55 2.41
N ALA A 283 -34.26 -31.38 1.41
CA ALA A 283 -35.47 -32.07 0.85
C ALA A 283 -36.09 -33.11 1.78
N THR A 284 -35.31 -33.64 2.72
CA THR A 284 -35.75 -34.68 3.68
C THR A 284 -35.38 -34.32 5.10
N ALA A 285 -36.25 -34.65 6.05
CA ALA A 285 -35.92 -34.45 7.47
C ALA A 285 -34.71 -35.29 7.88
N ALA A 286 -33.75 -34.66 8.54
CA ALA A 286 -32.56 -35.30 9.07
C ALA A 286 -32.15 -34.66 10.40
N ALA A 287 -31.42 -35.42 11.23
CA ALA A 287 -30.93 -34.93 12.50
C ALA A 287 -29.70 -34.00 12.32
N THR A 288 -29.06 -34.05 11.16
CA THR A 288 -27.88 -33.22 10.84
C THR A 288 -28.12 -32.52 9.50
N TRP A 289 -27.80 -31.24 9.45
CA TRP A 289 -27.84 -30.43 8.24
C TRP A 289 -26.43 -29.99 7.88
N THR A 290 -26.06 -30.15 6.62
CA THR A 290 -24.80 -29.66 6.11
C THR A 290 -25.05 -28.47 5.20
N ALA A 291 -24.49 -27.35 5.51
CA ALA A 291 -24.58 -26.11 4.72
C ALA A 291 -23.19 -25.72 4.25
N LEU A 292 -22.99 -25.65 2.94
CA LEU A 292 -21.72 -25.24 2.34
C LEU A 292 -21.92 -23.90 1.63
N PRO A 293 -21.29 -22.81 2.12
CA PRO A 293 -21.30 -21.55 1.42
C PRO A 293 -20.55 -21.67 0.10
N GLY A 294 -21.03 -21.00 -0.95
CA GLY A 294 -20.40 -20.96 -2.26
C GLY A 294 -19.14 -20.09 -2.31
N ALA A 295 -18.97 -19.19 -1.34
CA ALA A 295 -17.82 -18.31 -1.23
C ALA A 295 -16.84 -18.80 -0.14
N VAL A 296 -15.57 -18.42 -0.30
CA VAL A 296 -14.52 -18.71 0.67
C VAL A 296 -14.43 -17.56 1.67
N LEU A 297 -14.27 -17.87 2.95
CA LEU A 297 -14.01 -16.85 3.97
C LEU A 297 -12.60 -16.27 3.81
N PRO A 298 -12.40 -14.97 4.12
CA PRO A 298 -11.08 -14.35 4.08
C PRO A 298 -10.08 -14.99 5.04
N PHE A 299 -8.82 -15.11 4.59
CA PHE A 299 -7.62 -15.64 5.29
C PHE A 299 -7.63 -17.12 5.70
#